data_3f46d400843c33a523e2268cc9c1e19c
#
_entry.id   3f46d400843c33a523e2268cc9c1e19c
#
_cell.length_a   1.000
_cell.length_b   1.000
_cell.length_c   1.000
_cell.angle_alpha   90.00
_cell.angle_beta   90.00
_cell.angle_gamma   90.00
#
_symmetry.space_group_name_H-M   'P 1'
#
loop_
_entity.id
_entity.type
_entity.pdbx_description
1 polymer ?
#
loop_
_entity_poly.entity_id
_entity_poly.type
_entity_poly.pdbx_seq_one_letter_code
_entity_poly.pdbx_strand_id
1 'polypeptide(L)'
;VIDILKKREPLVFIGLPCQVAAVKKYAEIKKVNTENLFTVDIICHGVPSDLYIKEHVKNICDGEAEIDRLSFRDERFMTSKFVFSVDYNEKNYHKYVESNDNFQIGYHNATIYRPNCYSCMYAGPNRCGDLTIGDFTGLGRVASVDGNIAEMKYQGVSCVLCNSEKGQKVLAQIGNEKYLSIDS
;
A
#
# COMPACT_ATOMS: atom_id res chain seq x y z
N VAL A 1 -6.44 -8.94 -16.43
CA VAL A 1 -5.11 -9.57 -16.18
C VAL A 1 -4.95 -10.82 -17.04
N ILE A 2 -5.74 -11.85 -16.83
CA ILE A 2 -5.56 -13.15 -17.52
C ILE A 2 -5.70 -13.02 -19.05
N ASP A 3 -6.63 -12.23 -19.53
CA ASP A 3 -6.83 -12.05 -20.98
C ASP A 3 -5.63 -11.34 -21.65
N ILE A 4 -4.97 -10.43 -20.93
CA ILE A 4 -3.73 -9.78 -21.36
C ILE A 4 -2.59 -10.81 -21.39
N LEU A 5 -2.45 -11.60 -20.31
CA LEU A 5 -1.41 -12.64 -20.23
C LEU A 5 -1.54 -13.69 -21.34
N LYS A 6 -2.78 -14.06 -21.73
CA LYS A 6 -3.02 -14.97 -22.87
C LYS A 6 -2.50 -14.42 -24.19
N LYS A 7 -2.48 -13.09 -24.36
CA LYS A 7 -1.92 -12.43 -25.55
C LYS A 7 -0.39 -12.32 -25.50
N ARG A 8 0.25 -12.79 -24.41
CA ARG A 8 1.70 -12.68 -24.17
C ARG A 8 2.23 -11.25 -24.16
N GLU A 9 1.38 -10.28 -23.88
CA GLU A 9 1.79 -8.89 -23.71
C GLU A 9 2.49 -8.70 -22.34
N PRO A 10 3.53 -7.85 -22.27
CA PRO A 10 4.12 -7.48 -20.97
C PRO A 10 3.07 -6.85 -20.06
N LEU A 11 3.03 -7.31 -18.82
CA LEU A 11 2.05 -6.85 -17.85
C LEU A 11 2.72 -6.63 -16.49
N VAL A 12 2.51 -5.44 -15.91
CA VAL A 12 2.83 -5.16 -14.52
C VAL A 12 1.54 -5.20 -13.71
N PHE A 13 1.52 -6.02 -12.66
CA PHE A 13 0.42 -6.06 -11.70
C PHE A 13 0.90 -5.56 -10.35
N ILE A 14 0.31 -4.47 -9.87
CA ILE A 14 0.58 -3.88 -8.55
C ILE A 14 -0.65 -4.09 -7.68
N GLY A 15 -0.46 -4.62 -6.47
CA GLY A 15 -1.58 -4.87 -5.57
C GLY A 15 -1.17 -5.28 -4.16
N LEU A 16 -2.15 -5.58 -3.34
CA LEU A 16 -1.91 -6.17 -2.03
C LEU A 16 -1.32 -7.58 -2.18
N PRO A 17 -0.54 -8.09 -1.21
CA PRO A 17 0.07 -9.41 -1.30
C PRO A 17 -0.94 -10.53 -1.62
N CYS A 18 -2.10 -10.51 -0.98
CA CYS A 18 -3.16 -11.47 -1.26
C CYS A 18 -3.73 -11.36 -2.69
N GLN A 19 -3.76 -10.17 -3.27
CA GLN A 19 -4.20 -9.95 -4.65
C GLN A 19 -3.16 -10.47 -5.64
N VAL A 20 -1.88 -10.18 -5.39
CA VAL A 20 -0.76 -10.72 -6.19
C VAL A 20 -0.75 -12.24 -6.16
N ALA A 21 -0.88 -12.83 -4.96
CA ALA A 21 -0.97 -14.29 -4.80
C ALA A 21 -2.17 -14.88 -5.56
N ALA A 22 -3.33 -14.22 -5.49
CA ALA A 22 -4.53 -14.65 -6.20
C ALA A 22 -4.34 -14.63 -7.73
N VAL A 23 -3.71 -13.58 -8.28
CA VAL A 23 -3.42 -13.50 -9.73
C VAL A 23 -2.48 -14.63 -10.15
N LYS A 24 -1.39 -14.86 -9.42
CA LYS A 24 -0.44 -15.96 -9.70
C LYS A 24 -1.13 -17.32 -9.63
N LYS A 25 -1.89 -17.56 -8.56
CA LYS A 25 -2.61 -18.82 -8.38
C LYS A 25 -3.68 -19.07 -9.45
N TYR A 26 -4.40 -18.03 -9.83
CA TYR A 26 -5.40 -18.13 -10.90
C TYR A 26 -4.75 -18.42 -12.26
N ALA A 27 -3.63 -17.78 -12.57
CA ALA A 27 -2.87 -18.07 -13.80
C ALA A 27 -2.37 -19.51 -13.83
N GLU A 28 -1.87 -20.04 -12.70
CA GLU A 28 -1.47 -21.44 -12.54
C GLU A 28 -2.64 -22.40 -12.82
N ILE A 29 -3.78 -22.21 -12.17
CA ILE A 29 -5.00 -23.01 -12.36
C ILE A 29 -5.46 -22.99 -13.84
N LYS A 30 -5.39 -21.84 -14.47
CA LYS A 30 -5.76 -21.65 -15.88
C LYS A 30 -4.65 -22.06 -16.86
N LYS A 31 -3.49 -22.52 -16.36
CA LYS A 31 -2.31 -22.91 -17.15
C LYS A 31 -1.87 -21.80 -18.12
N VAL A 32 -1.94 -20.53 -17.67
CA VAL A 32 -1.51 -19.37 -18.44
C VAL A 32 -0.05 -19.08 -18.12
N ASN A 33 0.75 -18.87 -19.16
CA ASN A 33 2.15 -18.48 -18.99
C ASN A 33 2.26 -17.09 -18.33
N THR A 34 3.13 -16.98 -17.33
CA THR A 34 3.37 -15.77 -16.52
C THR A 34 4.77 -15.19 -16.73
N GLU A 35 5.52 -15.61 -17.76
CA GLU A 35 6.85 -15.07 -18.04
C GLU A 35 6.83 -13.56 -18.23
N ASN A 36 5.80 -13.05 -18.90
CA ASN A 36 5.62 -11.61 -19.16
C ASN A 36 4.89 -10.88 -18.02
N LEU A 37 4.57 -11.56 -16.92
CA LEU A 37 3.98 -10.94 -15.73
C LEU A 37 5.09 -10.49 -14.79
N PHE A 38 5.12 -9.19 -14.49
CA PHE A 38 5.88 -8.61 -13.40
C PHE A 38 4.94 -8.20 -12.27
N THR A 39 5.27 -8.53 -11.04
CA THR A 39 4.39 -8.30 -9.90
C THR A 39 5.05 -7.45 -8.85
N VAL A 40 4.29 -6.47 -8.33
CA VAL A 40 4.70 -5.65 -7.20
C VAL A 40 3.65 -5.77 -6.11
N ASP A 41 4.04 -6.23 -4.93
CA ASP A 41 3.15 -6.16 -3.79
C ASP A 41 3.48 -4.99 -2.87
N ILE A 42 2.48 -4.52 -2.15
CA ILE A 42 2.58 -3.38 -1.24
C ILE A 42 2.64 -3.92 0.20
N ILE A 43 3.49 -3.33 1.06
CA ILE A 43 3.45 -3.64 2.49
C ILE A 43 2.05 -3.29 3.01
N CYS A 44 1.36 -4.29 3.53
CA CYS A 44 -0.03 -4.19 3.95
C CYS A 44 -0.17 -4.70 5.38
N HIS A 45 -0.78 -3.90 6.24
CA HIS A 45 -1.07 -4.28 7.62
C HIS A 45 -2.53 -4.66 7.88
N GLY A 46 -3.39 -4.63 6.87
CA GLY A 46 -4.79 -5.04 6.94
C GLY A 46 -5.74 -4.13 6.17
N VAL A 47 -6.94 -4.61 5.94
CA VAL A 47 -8.00 -3.89 5.23
C VAL A 47 -9.28 -3.96 6.06
N PRO A 48 -9.89 -2.82 6.40
CA PRO A 48 -11.19 -2.81 7.08
C PRO A 48 -12.30 -3.24 6.14
N SER A 49 -13.46 -3.59 6.71
CA SER A 49 -14.68 -3.76 5.92
C SER A 49 -15.13 -2.42 5.35
N ASP A 50 -15.64 -2.43 4.12
CA ASP A 50 -16.23 -1.25 3.48
C ASP A 50 -17.45 -0.71 4.22
N LEU A 51 -18.11 -1.54 5.02
CA LEU A 51 -19.22 -1.11 5.88
C LEU A 51 -18.76 -0.07 6.92
N TYR A 52 -17.59 -0.23 7.50
CA TYR A 52 -17.08 0.73 8.49
C TYR A 52 -16.87 2.12 7.91
N ILE A 53 -16.26 2.22 6.72
CA ILE A 53 -16.05 3.53 6.10
C ILE A 53 -17.37 4.15 5.65
N LYS A 54 -18.30 3.36 5.13
CA LYS A 54 -19.64 3.84 4.74
C LYS A 54 -20.40 4.41 5.92
N GLU A 55 -20.47 3.68 7.04
CA GLU A 55 -21.13 4.15 8.26
C GLU A 55 -20.41 5.37 8.86
N HIS A 56 -19.09 5.39 8.83
CA HIS A 56 -18.32 6.53 9.31
C HIS A 56 -18.62 7.80 8.50
N VAL A 57 -18.62 7.71 7.18
CA VAL A 57 -18.95 8.82 6.29
C VAL A 57 -20.40 9.27 6.48
N LYS A 58 -21.34 8.34 6.62
CA LYS A 58 -22.73 8.64 6.92
C LYS A 58 -22.90 9.43 8.23
N ASN A 59 -22.13 9.07 9.26
CA ASN A 59 -22.13 9.80 10.53
C ASN A 59 -21.52 11.20 10.40
N ILE A 60 -20.47 11.37 9.58
CA ILE A 60 -19.88 12.69 9.30
C ILE A 60 -20.88 13.61 8.62
N CYS A 61 -21.69 13.06 7.70
CA CYS A 61 -22.64 13.82 6.90
C CYS A 61 -24.01 13.98 7.56
N ASP A 62 -24.21 13.50 8.78
CA ASP A 62 -25.49 13.50 9.50
C ASP A 62 -26.62 12.80 8.71
N GLY A 63 -26.29 11.73 7.97
CA GLY A 63 -27.22 10.97 7.16
C GLY A 63 -26.74 10.72 5.74
N GLU A 64 -27.66 10.81 4.77
CA GLU A 64 -27.32 10.65 3.36
C GLU A 64 -26.94 12.00 2.75
N ALA A 65 -25.71 12.08 2.21
CA ALA A 65 -25.22 13.22 1.47
C ALA A 65 -24.50 12.76 0.21
N GLU A 66 -24.49 13.57 -0.80
CA GLU A 66 -23.63 13.38 -1.96
C GLU A 66 -22.19 13.67 -1.55
N ILE A 67 -21.30 12.71 -1.77
CA ILE A 67 -19.90 12.81 -1.44
C ILE A 67 -19.15 13.27 -2.68
N ASP A 68 -18.61 14.47 -2.63
CA ASP A 68 -17.83 15.03 -3.72
C ASP A 68 -16.42 14.41 -3.77
N ARG A 69 -15.82 14.21 -2.60
CA ARG A 69 -14.47 13.67 -2.47
C ARG A 69 -14.26 12.96 -1.13
N LEU A 70 -13.53 11.85 -1.18
CA LEU A 70 -13.00 11.17 0.01
C LEU A 70 -11.51 10.90 -0.20
N SER A 71 -10.70 11.25 0.78
CA SER A 71 -9.24 11.02 0.74
C SER A 71 -8.71 10.57 2.09
N PHE A 72 -7.83 9.57 2.09
CA PHE A 72 -7.08 9.13 3.27
C PHE A 72 -5.73 9.85 3.42
N ARG A 73 -5.28 10.51 2.36
CA ARG A 73 -4.06 11.33 2.31
C ARG A 73 -4.36 12.58 1.50
N ASP A 74 -5.05 13.53 2.09
CA ASP A 74 -5.45 14.73 1.38
C ASP A 74 -4.26 15.66 1.18
N GLU A 75 -3.82 15.77 -0.06
CA GLU A 75 -2.68 16.61 -0.47
C GLU A 75 -2.88 18.11 -0.26
N ARG A 76 -4.13 18.56 -0.11
CA ARG A 76 -4.43 19.98 0.19
C ARG A 76 -3.88 20.40 1.54
N PHE A 77 -3.68 19.45 2.44
CA PHE A 77 -3.13 19.69 3.77
C PHE A 77 -1.63 19.32 3.81
N MET A 78 -0.80 19.96 3.01
CA MET A 78 0.65 19.78 2.86
C MET A 78 1.37 19.49 4.19
N THR A 79 1.25 18.27 4.73
CA THR A 79 1.84 17.88 5.99
C THR A 79 2.48 16.49 5.87
N SER A 80 3.46 16.20 6.72
CA SER A 80 4.03 14.85 6.87
C SER A 80 3.04 13.86 7.51
N LYS A 81 1.90 14.35 8.01
CA LYS A 81 0.86 13.54 8.65
C LYS A 81 -0.22 13.20 7.63
N PHE A 82 -0.79 12.02 7.74
CA PHE A 82 -1.95 11.65 6.94
C PHE A 82 -3.17 12.45 7.40
N VAL A 83 -3.87 13.00 6.42
CA VAL A 83 -5.14 13.70 6.66
C VAL A 83 -6.25 12.94 5.97
N PHE A 84 -7.18 12.43 6.76
CA PHE A 84 -8.45 11.93 6.25
C PHE A 84 -9.39 13.09 6.01
N SER A 85 -10.01 13.15 4.83
CA SER A 85 -10.98 14.20 4.50
C SER A 85 -12.18 13.67 3.74
N VAL A 86 -13.32 14.32 3.95
CA VAL A 86 -14.57 14.11 3.23
C VAL A 86 -15.13 15.47 2.83
N ASP A 87 -15.32 15.69 1.54
CA ASP A 87 -16.01 16.86 1.01
C ASP A 87 -17.44 16.45 0.63
N TYR A 88 -18.43 17.19 1.11
CA TYR A 88 -19.84 16.93 0.89
C TYR A 88 -20.67 18.20 1.05
N ASN A 89 -21.64 18.45 0.18
CA ASN A 89 -22.57 19.59 0.28
C ASN A 89 -21.86 20.93 0.59
N GLU A 90 -20.79 21.23 -0.12
CA GLU A 90 -19.96 22.45 0.10
C GLU A 90 -19.25 22.51 1.47
N LYS A 91 -19.32 21.44 2.26
CA LYS A 91 -18.61 21.30 3.55
C LYS A 91 -17.35 20.45 3.39
N ASN A 92 -16.39 20.68 4.29
CA ASN A 92 -15.19 19.85 4.38
C ASN A 92 -15.00 19.35 5.82
N TYR A 93 -15.03 18.04 5.97
CA TYR A 93 -14.55 17.37 7.17
C TYR A 93 -13.12 16.92 6.96
N HIS A 94 -12.22 17.26 7.89
CA HIS A 94 -10.86 16.72 7.86
C HIS A 94 -10.31 16.47 9.26
N LYS A 95 -9.53 15.41 9.39
CA LYS A 95 -8.87 15.02 10.63
C LYS A 95 -7.47 14.49 10.33
N TYR A 96 -6.52 14.91 11.13
CA TYR A 96 -5.19 14.29 11.16
C TYR A 96 -5.29 12.91 11.80
N VAL A 97 -4.39 11.99 11.40
CA VAL A 97 -4.36 10.61 11.92
C VAL A 97 -4.31 10.55 13.45
N GLU A 98 -3.62 11.50 14.09
CA GLU A 98 -3.51 11.59 15.55
C GLU A 98 -4.73 12.29 16.21
N SER A 99 -5.66 12.79 15.42
CA SER A 99 -6.88 13.42 15.93
C SER A 99 -7.98 12.38 16.12
N ASN A 100 -8.93 12.67 17.00
CA ASN A 100 -10.01 11.75 17.38
C ASN A 100 -10.98 11.44 16.22
N ASP A 101 -10.51 10.74 15.20
CA ASP A 101 -11.33 10.16 14.16
C ASP A 101 -11.45 8.64 14.40
N ASN A 102 -12.66 8.18 14.65
CA ASN A 102 -12.92 6.81 15.08
C ASN A 102 -12.52 5.77 14.04
N PHE A 103 -12.70 6.06 12.75
CA PHE A 103 -12.31 5.14 11.69
C PHE A 103 -10.78 5.02 11.61
N GLN A 104 -10.07 6.14 11.64
CA GLN A 104 -8.61 6.12 11.61
C GLN A 104 -8.00 5.46 12.86
N ILE A 105 -8.55 5.75 14.05
CA ILE A 105 -8.14 5.10 15.30
C ILE A 105 -8.33 3.59 15.18
N GLY A 106 -9.51 3.15 14.73
CA GLY A 106 -9.79 1.73 14.55
C GLY A 106 -8.89 1.05 13.52
N TYR A 107 -8.59 1.73 12.43
CA TYR A 107 -7.69 1.24 11.39
C TYR A 107 -6.24 1.13 11.88
N HIS A 108 -5.68 2.18 12.47
CA HIS A 108 -4.29 2.19 12.92
C HIS A 108 -4.03 1.29 14.13
N ASN A 109 -5.04 1.08 14.97
CA ASN A 109 -4.97 0.14 16.09
C ASN A 109 -5.35 -1.31 15.68
N ALA A 110 -5.56 -1.56 14.39
CA ALA A 110 -5.90 -2.87 13.85
C ALA A 110 -7.17 -3.50 14.50
N THR A 111 -8.16 -2.70 14.88
CA THR A 111 -9.37 -3.19 15.57
C THR A 111 -10.56 -3.42 14.64
N ILE A 112 -10.50 -2.90 13.40
CA ILE A 112 -11.62 -2.96 12.44
C ILE A 112 -11.27 -3.70 11.13
N TYR A 113 -10.22 -4.51 11.14
CA TYR A 113 -9.85 -5.27 9.95
C TYR A 113 -10.85 -6.39 9.65
N ARG A 114 -10.85 -6.82 8.39
CA ARG A 114 -11.56 -8.05 8.01
C ARG A 114 -10.99 -9.24 8.76
N PRO A 115 -11.82 -10.23 9.15
CA PRO A 115 -11.36 -11.37 9.95
C PRO A 115 -10.13 -12.08 9.37
N ASN A 116 -10.09 -12.26 8.05
CA ASN A 116 -8.96 -12.89 7.37
C ASN A 116 -7.65 -12.08 7.38
N CYS A 117 -7.71 -10.79 7.69
CA CYS A 117 -6.50 -9.97 7.81
C CYS A 117 -5.76 -10.20 9.13
N TYR A 118 -6.47 -10.60 10.19
CA TYR A 118 -5.84 -10.92 11.49
C TYR A 118 -4.99 -12.18 11.46
N SER A 119 -5.28 -13.09 10.54
CA SER A 119 -4.51 -14.33 10.32
C SER A 119 -3.94 -14.40 8.90
N CYS A 120 -3.52 -13.27 8.37
CA CYS A 120 -3.06 -13.16 6.98
C CYS A 120 -1.78 -13.94 6.75
N MET A 121 -1.84 -14.97 5.93
CA MET A 121 -0.67 -15.77 5.57
C MET A 121 0.38 -15.02 4.75
N TYR A 122 0.04 -13.86 4.23
CA TYR A 122 0.93 -13.00 3.42
C TYR A 122 1.57 -11.85 4.21
N ALA A 123 1.36 -11.79 5.53
CA ALA A 123 1.92 -10.75 6.39
C ALA A 123 3.39 -10.97 6.78
N GLY A 124 3.95 -12.12 6.42
CA GLY A 124 5.31 -12.52 6.77
C GLY A 124 6.39 -11.97 5.81
N PRO A 125 7.67 -12.36 6.05
CA PRO A 125 8.79 -11.97 5.20
C PRO A 125 8.76 -12.63 3.82
N ASN A 126 8.09 -13.77 3.66
CA ASN A 126 7.93 -14.46 2.38
C ASN A 126 6.92 -13.70 1.51
N ARG A 127 7.45 -12.83 0.66
CA ARG A 127 6.64 -11.95 -0.18
C ARG A 127 6.17 -12.63 -1.46
N CYS A 128 5.04 -12.14 -2.00
CA CYS A 128 4.40 -12.73 -3.19
C CYS A 128 4.83 -12.06 -4.49
N GLY A 129 5.18 -10.76 -4.45
CA GLY A 129 5.58 -9.99 -5.62
C GLY A 129 7.02 -10.25 -6.05
N ASP A 130 7.39 -9.85 -7.26
CA ASP A 130 8.79 -9.81 -7.70
C ASP A 130 9.53 -8.69 -6.96
N LEU A 131 8.81 -7.59 -6.68
CA LEU A 131 9.22 -6.55 -5.74
C LEU A 131 8.13 -6.34 -4.69
N THR A 132 8.53 -5.88 -3.50
CA THR A 132 7.63 -5.33 -2.48
C THR A 132 7.99 -3.89 -2.23
N ILE A 133 6.99 -3.01 -2.15
CA ILE A 133 7.19 -1.59 -1.86
C ILE A 133 6.41 -1.17 -0.62
N GLY A 134 6.93 -0.19 0.11
CA GLY A 134 6.26 0.38 1.27
C GLY A 134 7.00 1.54 1.88
N ASP A 135 6.41 2.18 2.87
CA ASP A 135 7.06 3.26 3.62
C ASP A 135 8.17 2.69 4.52
N PHE A 136 9.35 3.30 4.51
CA PHE A 136 10.45 2.89 5.40
C PHE A 136 10.32 3.54 6.79
N THR A 137 9.31 3.14 7.53
CA THR A 137 9.02 3.70 8.88
C THR A 137 10.11 3.44 9.92
N GLY A 138 10.97 2.45 9.71
CA GLY A 138 12.08 2.07 10.59
C GLY A 138 13.39 2.84 10.36
N LEU A 139 13.45 3.67 9.32
CA LEU A 139 14.66 4.41 8.98
C LEU A 139 15.11 5.33 10.12
N GLY A 140 16.37 5.18 10.53
CA GLY A 140 16.99 5.92 11.63
C GLY A 140 16.58 5.44 13.03
N ARG A 141 15.73 4.39 13.14
CA ARG A 141 15.42 3.74 14.43
C ARG A 141 15.91 2.30 14.50
N VAL A 142 15.73 1.55 13.42
CA VAL A 142 16.06 0.12 13.34
C VAL A 142 17.24 -0.12 12.40
N ALA A 143 17.41 0.71 11.39
CA ALA A 143 18.54 0.71 10.49
C ALA A 143 19.34 2.01 10.65
N SER A 144 20.59 1.91 11.05
CA SER A 144 21.54 3.03 10.96
C SER A 144 22.04 3.09 9.53
N VAL A 145 21.78 4.18 8.86
CA VAL A 145 22.29 4.44 7.53
C VAL A 145 23.09 5.73 7.59
N ASP A 146 24.22 5.77 6.87
CA ASP A 146 25.16 6.88 6.87
C ASP A 146 24.48 8.26 6.73
N GLY A 147 25.07 9.29 7.35
CA GLY A 147 24.52 10.60 7.71
C GLY A 147 23.63 11.33 6.71
N ASN A 148 23.72 11.08 5.40
CA ASN A 148 22.91 11.75 4.40
C ASN A 148 21.45 11.26 4.34
N ILE A 149 21.14 10.11 4.91
CA ILE A 149 19.78 9.52 4.89
C ILE A 149 18.95 10.02 6.07
N ALA A 150 19.57 10.47 7.15
CA ALA A 150 18.85 11.07 8.26
C ALA A 150 18.04 12.32 7.83
N GLU A 151 18.55 13.09 6.87
CA GLU A 151 17.84 14.23 6.28
C GLU A 151 16.67 13.78 5.39
N MET A 152 16.79 12.65 4.70
CA MET A 152 15.72 12.10 3.85
C MET A 152 14.53 11.56 4.65
N LYS A 153 14.71 11.25 5.93
CA LYS A 153 13.66 10.77 6.84
C LYS A 153 12.42 11.69 6.86
N TYR A 154 12.63 12.98 6.72
CA TYR A 154 11.56 13.98 6.71
C TYR A 154 10.87 14.13 5.34
N GLN A 155 11.44 13.56 4.29
CA GLN A 155 10.92 13.63 2.92
C GLN A 155 10.08 12.40 2.52
N GLY A 156 10.00 11.39 3.40
CA GLY A 156 9.34 10.12 3.10
C GLY A 156 10.22 9.23 2.22
N VAL A 157 10.83 8.20 2.82
CA VAL A 157 11.66 7.23 2.11
C VAL A 157 10.87 5.95 1.92
N SER A 158 10.84 5.44 0.70
CA SER A 158 10.25 4.14 0.38
C SER A 158 11.25 3.02 0.56
N CYS A 159 10.78 1.90 1.06
CA CYS A 159 11.51 0.64 1.09
C CYS A 159 11.13 -0.20 -0.13
N VAL A 160 12.12 -0.80 -0.78
CA VAL A 160 11.92 -1.77 -1.86
C VAL A 160 12.61 -3.06 -1.48
N LEU A 161 11.84 -4.16 -1.39
CA LEU A 161 12.38 -5.50 -1.20
C LEU A 161 12.42 -6.22 -2.54
N CYS A 162 13.55 -6.80 -2.87
CA CYS A 162 13.73 -7.59 -4.07
C CYS A 162 13.50 -9.08 -3.75
N ASN A 163 12.47 -9.68 -4.34
CA ASN A 163 12.04 -11.03 -3.96
C ASN A 163 12.27 -12.08 -5.07
N SER A 164 12.71 -11.66 -6.26
CA SER A 164 12.93 -12.57 -7.38
C SER A 164 14.06 -12.10 -8.32
N GLU A 165 14.56 -13.00 -9.16
CA GLU A 165 15.50 -12.64 -10.22
C GLU A 165 14.93 -11.61 -11.21
N LYS A 166 13.62 -11.64 -11.47
CA LYS A 166 12.94 -10.61 -12.27
C LYS A 166 13.03 -9.24 -11.59
N GLY A 167 12.80 -9.19 -10.28
CA GLY A 167 12.96 -7.99 -9.47
C GLY A 167 14.39 -7.43 -9.55
N GLN A 168 15.39 -8.28 -9.40
CA GLN A 168 16.81 -7.89 -9.51
C GLN A 168 17.14 -7.27 -10.86
N LYS A 169 16.66 -7.90 -11.95
CA LYS A 169 16.88 -7.36 -13.31
C LYS A 169 16.28 -5.99 -13.51
N VAL A 170 15.07 -5.76 -12.98
CA VAL A 170 14.40 -4.46 -13.07
C VAL A 170 15.14 -3.42 -12.24
N LEU A 171 15.51 -3.73 -10.99
CA LEU A 171 16.27 -2.79 -10.16
C LEU A 171 17.62 -2.42 -10.76
N ALA A 172 18.34 -3.37 -11.36
CA ALA A 172 19.59 -3.11 -12.04
C ALA A 172 19.46 -2.14 -13.23
N GLN A 173 18.29 -2.04 -13.84
CA GLN A 173 18.01 -1.11 -14.96
C GLN A 173 17.64 0.30 -14.50
N ILE A 174 17.16 0.47 -13.26
CA ILE A 174 16.72 1.79 -12.76
C ILE A 174 17.91 2.74 -12.53
N GLY A 175 19.14 2.22 -12.46
CA GLY A 175 20.34 3.01 -12.24
C GLY A 175 20.56 3.42 -10.78
N ASN A 176 21.81 3.67 -10.42
CA ASN A 176 22.24 3.86 -9.02
C ASN A 176 21.98 5.28 -8.46
N GLU A 177 21.29 6.14 -9.17
CA GLU A 177 21.33 7.57 -8.83
C GLU A 177 20.45 7.97 -7.63
N LYS A 178 19.56 7.10 -7.13
CA LYS A 178 18.58 7.51 -6.10
C LYS A 178 18.19 6.42 -5.09
N TYR A 179 18.90 5.33 -4.97
CA TYR A 179 18.62 4.34 -3.93
C TYR A 179 19.88 3.85 -3.22
N LEU A 180 19.72 3.50 -1.97
CA LEU A 180 20.72 2.84 -1.17
C LEU A 180 20.39 1.34 -1.10
N SER A 181 21.36 0.48 -1.42
CA SER A 181 21.24 -0.95 -1.19
C SER A 181 21.73 -1.28 0.23
N ILE A 182 20.91 -2.00 0.97
CA ILE A 182 21.27 -2.55 2.28
C ILE A 182 21.19 -4.06 2.12
N ASP A 183 22.35 -4.71 2.16
CA ASP A 183 22.43 -6.17 2.19
C ASP A 183 22.12 -6.67 3.60
N SER A 184 21.26 -7.69 3.69
CA SER A 184 20.83 -8.31 4.95
C SER A 184 21.77 -9.42 5.38
#